data_39f74e0791136a23b8e827538788b835
#
_entry.id   39f74e0791136a23b8e827538788b835
#
_cell.length_a   1.000
_cell.length_b   1.000
_cell.length_c   1.000
_cell.angle_alpha   90.00
_cell.angle_beta   90.00
_cell.angle_gamma   90.00
#
_symmetry.space_group_name_H-M   'P 1'
#
loop_
_entity.id
_entity.type
_entity.pdbx_description
1 polymer ?
#
loop_
_entity_poly.entity_id
_entity_poly.type
_entity_poly.pdbx_seq_one_letter_code
_entity_poly.pdbx_strand_id
1 'polypeptide(L)'
;TFIVCGDTIIIHRVFKSVKRAFSKESSSPNALKPRTMTRGEHGISREDVSANALKVMYRLNGAGFESYLVGGCVRDILMGHEPKDFDVVTNATPEQIKGLFRNCRLIGRRFRLAHIVFGREIIEVATFRGHHQESDEDENLPKGKAVAKRDAHGQLVRDNVFGTIEEDAERRDFTFNAMYYSVADFTVKDFANGLAAIEKREVELIGDPETRYREDPVRMLRAVRFAVKLGMRIEAKTAAPIKSLANLLQNIPPARLFEETLKLFLSGKGEETFLMLHEYGLIEPLFPQLTPFLKDENSREMQFVRRVLANTDERINSDQRVTPAFLYAALLWYPVEEESQRLQSESGLNAHDAFNIASGEVIARQTQLIMIPKRFSTVVRDIWILQQRLPKRFGRRAFQLLTHPKFRAGYDFLLARGQIEGGDLLELAQWWTHFQHADNGKQKGMLNALRKSEGGAKGAPRKRKRKPAKRGPDA
;
A
#
# COMPACT_ATOMS: atom_id res chain seq x y z
N THR A 1 -22.56 0.58 27.93
CA THR A 1 -22.02 1.87 28.41
C THR A 1 -20.62 2.01 27.82
N PHE A 2 -20.54 2.60 26.62
CA PHE A 2 -19.25 2.92 26.00
C PHE A 2 -18.91 4.37 26.32
N ILE A 3 -17.78 4.56 26.98
CA ILE A 3 -17.18 5.86 27.24
C ILE A 3 -16.42 6.25 25.99
N VAL A 4 -16.98 7.16 25.17
CA VAL A 4 -16.24 7.88 24.14
C VAL A 4 -15.66 9.12 24.81
N CYS A 5 -14.37 9.10 25.09
CA CYS A 5 -13.67 10.19 25.74
C CYS A 5 -12.57 10.72 24.83
N GLY A 6 -12.58 11.99 24.55
CA GLY A 6 -11.39 12.77 24.22
C GLY A 6 -11.36 13.52 22.88
N ASP A 7 -11.72 12.90 21.78
CA ASP A 7 -11.36 13.46 20.46
C ASP A 7 -12.31 14.53 19.88
N THR A 8 -13.52 14.62 20.39
CA THR A 8 -14.54 15.57 19.90
C THR A 8 -14.31 17.01 20.38
N ILE A 9 -13.56 17.20 21.44
CA ILE A 9 -13.41 18.53 22.08
C ILE A 9 -12.37 19.40 21.38
N ILE A 10 -11.28 18.83 20.87
CA ILE A 10 -10.20 19.58 20.20
C ILE A 10 -10.65 20.07 18.84
N ILE A 11 -11.33 19.21 18.07
CA ILE A 11 -11.92 19.58 16.78
C ILE A 11 -12.94 20.71 16.95
N HIS A 12 -13.75 20.68 18.02
CA HIS A 12 -14.73 21.71 18.29
C HIS A 12 -14.15 23.09 18.63
N ARG A 13 -12.92 23.17 19.19
CA ARG A 13 -12.27 24.43 19.49
C ARG A 13 -11.74 25.12 18.23
N VAL A 14 -11.13 24.38 17.31
CA VAL A 14 -10.69 24.91 16.01
C VAL A 14 -11.89 25.35 15.17
N PHE A 15 -12.96 24.56 15.14
CA PHE A 15 -14.17 24.83 14.36
C PHE A 15 -15.02 26.00 14.89
N LYS A 16 -15.03 26.31 16.20
CA LYS A 16 -15.76 27.47 16.71
C LYS A 16 -15.16 28.80 16.27
N SER A 17 -13.85 28.90 16.11
CA SER A 17 -13.21 30.12 15.62
C SER A 17 -13.44 30.34 14.12
N VAL A 18 -13.53 29.25 13.34
CA VAL A 18 -13.72 29.30 11.88
C VAL A 18 -15.17 29.60 11.48
N LYS A 19 -16.18 29.11 12.21
CA LYS A 19 -17.61 29.39 11.89
C LYS A 19 -17.98 30.88 11.87
N ARG A 20 -17.20 31.76 12.48
CA ARG A 20 -17.48 33.19 12.49
C ARG A 20 -17.03 33.94 11.23
N ALA A 21 -16.18 33.32 10.39
CA ALA A 21 -15.63 33.92 9.18
C ALA A 21 -16.41 33.59 7.89
N PHE A 22 -17.38 32.67 7.94
CA PHE A 22 -18.05 32.14 6.74
C PHE A 22 -19.35 32.88 6.31
N SER A 23 -19.57 34.11 6.71
CA SER A 23 -20.70 34.89 6.18
C SER A 23 -20.21 35.88 5.11
N LYS A 24 -20.56 35.55 3.87
CA LYS A 24 -20.48 36.34 2.62
C LYS A 24 -19.14 36.36 1.88
N GLU A 25 -19.12 35.69 0.75
CA GLU A 25 -18.88 36.35 -0.53
C GLU A 25 -19.18 35.42 -1.71
N SER A 26 -19.88 35.94 -2.71
CA SER A 26 -20.35 35.29 -3.91
C SER A 26 -19.26 35.21 -4.99
N SER A 27 -19.28 34.10 -5.72
CA SER A 27 -18.31 33.65 -6.73
C SER A 27 -18.36 34.38 -8.06
N SER A 28 -17.20 34.54 -8.70
CA SER A 28 -17.04 34.58 -10.16
C SER A 28 -15.85 33.70 -10.58
N PRO A 29 -15.85 33.11 -11.80
CA PRO A 29 -14.91 32.07 -12.18
C PRO A 29 -13.65 32.70 -12.80
N ASN A 30 -12.66 33.06 -11.97
CA ASN A 30 -11.29 33.33 -12.42
C ASN A 30 -10.34 33.35 -11.22
N ALA A 31 -9.26 32.60 -11.32
CA ALA A 31 -8.12 32.52 -10.43
C ALA A 31 -8.48 32.47 -8.94
N LEU A 32 -8.47 31.28 -8.36
CA LEU A 32 -8.58 31.06 -6.92
C LEU A 32 -7.56 31.92 -6.17
N LYS A 33 -7.98 33.08 -5.66
CA LYS A 33 -7.16 33.85 -4.73
C LYS A 33 -6.96 32.95 -3.50
N PRO A 34 -5.72 32.70 -3.07
CA PRO A 34 -5.48 31.83 -1.92
C PRO A 34 -6.14 32.46 -0.68
N ARG A 35 -6.87 31.66 0.05
CA ARG A 35 -7.31 32.05 1.38
C ARG A 35 -6.11 31.98 2.30
N THR A 36 -5.75 33.13 2.88
CA THR A 36 -4.69 33.20 3.88
C THR A 36 -5.33 33.17 5.27
N MET A 37 -4.95 32.19 6.07
CA MET A 37 -5.41 32.07 7.46
C MET A 37 -4.32 32.54 8.41
N THR A 38 -4.70 33.31 9.41
CA THR A 38 -3.82 33.77 10.46
C THR A 38 -3.64 32.69 11.56
N ARG A 39 -2.61 32.83 12.39
CA ARG A 39 -2.34 31.90 13.50
C ARG A 39 -3.57 31.69 14.42
N GLY A 40 -4.37 32.72 14.63
CA GLY A 40 -5.58 32.61 15.46
C GLY A 40 -6.69 31.77 14.82
N GLU A 41 -6.69 31.61 13.49
CA GLU A 41 -7.68 30.84 12.76
C GLU A 41 -7.28 29.36 12.63
N HIS A 42 -6.00 29.06 12.34
CA HIS A 42 -5.54 27.68 12.09
C HIS A 42 -4.93 26.98 13.33
N GLY A 43 -4.49 27.75 14.35
CA GLY A 43 -4.01 27.18 15.61
C GLY A 43 -2.63 26.49 15.56
N ILE A 44 -1.99 26.38 14.39
CA ILE A 44 -0.69 25.70 14.27
C ILE A 44 0.39 26.48 15.05
N SER A 45 1.13 25.78 15.88
CA SER A 45 2.26 26.29 16.63
C SER A 45 3.59 25.70 16.15
N ARG A 46 4.71 26.29 16.58
CA ARG A 46 6.03 25.72 16.32
C ARG A 46 6.26 24.37 17.01
N GLU A 47 5.52 24.10 18.05
CA GLU A 47 5.59 22.83 18.82
C GLU A 47 5.04 21.66 18.01
N ASP A 48 4.13 21.93 17.05
CA ASP A 48 3.55 20.94 16.16
C ASP A 48 4.49 20.59 15.01
N VAL A 49 5.61 21.30 14.86
CA VAL A 49 6.55 21.16 13.74
C VAL A 49 7.89 20.61 14.21
N SER A 50 8.44 19.62 13.50
CA SER A 50 9.78 19.09 13.78
C SER A 50 10.83 20.21 13.88
N ALA A 51 11.66 20.14 14.92
CA ALA A 51 12.75 21.10 15.14
C ALA A 51 13.72 21.16 13.94
N ASN A 52 13.89 20.05 13.21
CA ASN A 52 14.74 20.02 12.03
C ASN A 52 14.06 20.63 10.81
N ALA A 53 12.73 20.44 10.64
CA ALA A 53 11.96 21.14 9.61
C ALA A 53 12.01 22.66 9.82
N LEU A 54 11.84 23.13 11.07
CA LEU A 54 11.99 24.55 11.42
C LEU A 54 13.38 25.09 11.06
N LYS A 55 14.46 24.35 11.40
CA LYS A 55 15.84 24.75 11.03
C LYS A 55 16.01 24.89 9.53
N VAL A 56 15.44 23.96 8.74
CA VAL A 56 15.49 24.01 7.28
C VAL A 56 14.79 25.27 6.77
N MET A 57 13.56 25.52 7.21
CA MET A 57 12.77 26.68 6.78
C MET A 57 13.42 28.00 7.16
N TYR A 58 13.86 28.15 8.42
CA TYR A 58 14.57 29.38 8.84
C TYR A 58 15.85 29.64 8.05
N ARG A 59 16.59 28.57 7.70
CA ARG A 59 17.82 28.72 6.91
C ARG A 59 17.53 29.12 5.46
N LEU A 60 16.47 28.57 4.84
CA LEU A 60 16.01 28.98 3.52
C LEU A 60 15.55 30.46 3.53
N ASN A 61 14.70 30.82 4.49
CA ASN A 61 14.20 32.21 4.63
C ASN A 61 15.34 33.18 4.91
N GLY A 62 16.30 32.81 5.77
CA GLY A 62 17.49 33.66 6.05
C GLY A 62 18.44 33.82 4.84
N ALA A 63 18.37 32.93 3.86
CA ALA A 63 19.08 33.05 2.59
C ALA A 63 18.27 33.80 1.50
N GLY A 64 17.09 34.33 1.84
CA GLY A 64 16.22 35.09 0.94
C GLY A 64 15.28 34.25 0.08
N PHE A 65 15.12 32.97 0.39
CA PHE A 65 14.18 32.08 -0.29
C PHE A 65 12.87 31.93 0.49
N GLU A 66 11.77 31.87 -0.22
CA GLU A 66 10.49 31.46 0.38
C GLU A 66 10.53 30.00 0.77
N SER A 67 9.93 29.65 1.90
CA SER A 67 9.78 28.24 2.32
C SER A 67 8.50 28.01 3.09
N TYR A 68 7.85 26.88 2.80
CA TYR A 68 6.59 26.48 3.41
C TYR A 68 6.62 25.00 3.77
N LEU A 69 5.97 24.61 4.88
CA LEU A 69 5.51 23.25 5.05
C LEU A 69 4.31 23.00 4.16
N VAL A 70 4.16 21.80 3.63
CA VAL A 70 3.11 21.50 2.66
C VAL A 70 2.62 20.06 2.73
N GLY A 71 1.43 19.81 2.23
CA GLY A 71 0.93 18.45 2.02
C GLY A 71 0.45 17.77 3.31
N GLY A 72 0.92 16.54 3.50
CA GLY A 72 0.44 15.68 4.59
C GLY A 72 0.62 16.27 5.98
N CYS A 73 1.74 16.91 6.26
CA CYS A 73 2.02 17.45 7.59
C CYS A 73 1.08 18.61 7.95
N VAL A 74 0.82 19.55 7.05
CA VAL A 74 -0.11 20.67 7.31
C VAL A 74 -1.53 20.15 7.53
N ARG A 75 -1.99 19.23 6.66
CA ARG A 75 -3.29 18.57 6.81
C ARG A 75 -3.41 17.84 8.15
N ASP A 76 -2.41 17.00 8.49
CA ASP A 76 -2.47 16.17 9.69
C ASP A 76 -2.49 17.06 10.96
N ILE A 77 -1.69 18.13 11.02
CA ILE A 77 -1.76 19.11 12.13
C ILE A 77 -3.14 19.77 12.21
N LEU A 78 -3.69 20.24 11.08
CA LEU A 78 -5.02 20.86 11.06
C LEU A 78 -6.14 19.90 11.48
N MET A 79 -5.94 18.59 11.29
CA MET A 79 -6.84 17.54 11.77
C MET A 79 -6.58 17.12 13.22
N GLY A 80 -5.59 17.71 13.89
CA GLY A 80 -5.20 17.36 15.26
C GLY A 80 -4.38 16.08 15.39
N HIS A 81 -3.75 15.64 14.29
CA HIS A 81 -2.87 14.47 14.25
C HIS A 81 -1.40 14.89 14.28
N GLU A 82 -0.55 14.06 14.85
CA GLU A 82 0.90 14.25 14.79
C GLU A 82 1.44 13.74 13.42
N PRO A 83 2.10 14.62 12.62
CA PRO A 83 2.68 14.21 11.35
C PRO A 83 3.87 13.26 11.54
N LYS A 84 3.97 12.26 10.65
CA LYS A 84 5.13 11.36 10.62
C LYS A 84 6.33 11.97 9.91
N ASP A 85 6.09 12.73 8.84
CA ASP A 85 7.10 13.30 7.94
C ASP A 85 6.75 14.77 7.68
N PHE A 86 7.78 15.59 7.47
CA PHE A 86 7.63 17.01 7.18
C PHE A 86 8.22 17.35 5.82
N ASP A 87 7.36 17.73 4.89
CA ASP A 87 7.73 18.17 3.55
C ASP A 87 7.82 19.68 3.47
N VAL A 88 8.92 20.17 2.93
CA VAL A 88 9.16 21.60 2.71
C VAL A 88 9.17 21.90 1.22
N VAL A 89 8.53 22.98 0.81
CA VAL A 89 8.65 23.53 -0.54
C VAL A 89 9.22 24.93 -0.52
N THR A 90 9.93 25.30 -1.59
CA THR A 90 10.66 26.59 -1.69
C THR A 90 10.78 27.03 -3.14
N ASN A 91 11.04 28.32 -3.36
CA ASN A 91 11.45 28.86 -4.66
C ASN A 91 12.96 28.64 -4.96
N ALA A 92 13.74 28.13 -4.00
CA ALA A 92 15.14 27.76 -4.24
C ALA A 92 15.25 26.55 -5.16
N THR A 93 16.18 26.55 -6.12
CA THR A 93 16.49 25.40 -6.96
C THR A 93 17.19 24.30 -6.17
N PRO A 94 17.14 23.04 -6.63
CA PRO A 94 17.83 21.93 -5.94
C PRO A 94 19.33 22.19 -5.73
N GLU A 95 19.98 22.86 -6.67
CA GLU A 95 21.40 23.23 -6.60
C GLU A 95 21.66 24.30 -5.52
N GLN A 96 20.78 25.30 -5.41
CA GLN A 96 20.84 26.33 -4.36
C GLN A 96 20.61 25.70 -2.98
N ILE A 97 19.61 24.80 -2.85
CA ILE A 97 19.36 24.07 -1.60
C ILE A 97 20.61 23.28 -1.21
N LYS A 98 21.23 22.56 -2.16
CA LYS A 98 22.46 21.80 -1.90
C LYS A 98 23.63 22.70 -1.47
N GLY A 99 23.71 23.91 -2.01
CA GLY A 99 24.70 24.91 -1.60
C GLY A 99 24.51 25.40 -0.16
N LEU A 100 23.26 25.50 0.29
CA LEU A 100 22.92 25.92 1.66
C LEU A 100 23.15 24.84 2.71
N PHE A 101 22.97 23.55 2.37
CA PHE A 101 22.98 22.46 3.33
C PHE A 101 24.08 21.42 3.02
N ARG A 102 25.09 21.32 3.89
CA ARG A 102 26.18 20.34 3.74
C ARG A 102 25.69 18.87 3.82
N ASN A 103 24.63 18.62 4.58
CA ASN A 103 23.98 17.32 4.77
C ASN A 103 22.86 17.05 3.74
N CYS A 104 22.83 17.76 2.62
CA CYS A 104 21.87 17.60 1.55
C CYS A 104 22.31 16.55 0.51
N ARG A 105 21.38 15.68 0.10
CA ARG A 105 21.52 14.75 -1.02
C ARG A 105 20.42 15.02 -2.02
N LEU A 106 20.76 15.22 -3.30
CA LEU A 106 19.79 15.34 -4.37
C LEU A 106 19.42 13.94 -4.85
N ILE A 107 18.14 13.63 -4.85
CA ILE A 107 17.58 12.35 -5.28
C ILE A 107 16.51 12.52 -6.35
N GLY A 108 16.19 11.45 -7.05
CA GLY A 108 15.17 11.42 -8.09
C GLY A 108 15.69 11.83 -9.47
N ARG A 109 15.26 11.07 -10.50
CA ARG A 109 15.55 11.36 -11.93
C ARG A 109 14.42 12.14 -12.59
N ARG A 110 13.18 11.79 -12.26
CA ARG A 110 11.96 12.41 -12.80
C ARG A 110 11.67 13.72 -12.07
N PHE A 111 11.77 13.69 -10.76
CA PHE A 111 11.58 14.82 -9.85
C PHE A 111 12.82 14.94 -8.98
N ARG A 112 13.51 16.05 -9.04
CA ARG A 112 14.65 16.30 -8.18
C ARG A 112 14.18 16.81 -6.82
N LEU A 113 14.45 16.04 -5.80
CA LEU A 113 14.19 16.37 -4.40
C LEU A 113 15.51 16.53 -3.65
N ALA A 114 15.54 17.46 -2.73
CA ALA A 114 16.65 17.63 -1.82
C ALA A 114 16.31 16.96 -0.46
N HIS A 115 17.00 15.89 -0.14
CA HIS A 115 16.92 15.23 1.17
C HIS A 115 17.94 15.85 2.11
N ILE A 116 17.49 16.55 3.14
CA ILE A 116 18.34 17.09 4.19
C ILE A 116 18.32 16.12 5.38
N VAL A 117 19.47 15.49 5.65
CA VAL A 117 19.58 14.35 6.56
C VAL A 117 20.01 14.78 7.96
N PHE A 118 19.19 14.54 8.98
CA PHE A 118 19.47 14.80 10.39
C PHE A 118 19.45 13.47 11.18
N GLY A 119 20.55 12.73 11.10
CA GLY A 119 20.62 11.41 11.72
C GLY A 119 19.62 10.42 11.09
N ARG A 120 18.53 10.10 11.80
CA ARG A 120 17.48 9.23 11.30
C ARG A 120 16.34 9.99 10.60
N GLU A 121 16.21 11.27 10.88
CA GLU A 121 15.17 12.12 10.27
C GLU A 121 15.67 12.70 8.96
N ILE A 122 14.83 12.69 7.95
CA ILE A 122 15.08 13.26 6.64
C ILE A 122 13.99 14.30 6.39
N ILE A 123 14.39 15.55 6.12
CA ILE A 123 13.46 16.59 5.67
C ILE A 123 13.55 16.64 4.14
N GLU A 124 12.44 16.34 3.49
CA GLU A 124 12.31 16.45 2.03
C GLU A 124 12.05 17.91 1.65
N VAL A 125 12.88 18.45 0.76
CA VAL A 125 12.71 19.82 0.24
C VAL A 125 12.55 19.76 -1.27
N ALA A 126 11.42 20.27 -1.75
CA ALA A 126 11.10 20.39 -3.17
C ALA A 126 11.11 21.85 -3.62
N THR A 127 11.52 22.10 -4.87
CA THR A 127 11.31 23.40 -5.52
C THR A 127 9.89 23.51 -6.03
N PHE A 128 9.24 24.67 -5.96
CA PHE A 128 7.92 24.90 -6.56
C PHE A 128 7.90 24.48 -8.02
N ARG A 129 6.87 23.81 -8.45
CA ARG A 129 6.72 23.26 -9.80
C ARG A 129 5.77 24.12 -10.61
N GLY A 130 6.20 24.50 -11.81
CA GLY A 130 5.39 25.27 -12.75
C GLY A 130 4.54 24.41 -13.68
N HIS A 131 3.60 25.05 -14.39
CA HIS A 131 2.82 24.45 -15.45
C HIS A 131 3.68 24.12 -16.67
N HIS A 132 3.32 23.06 -17.36
CA HIS A 132 3.88 22.76 -18.68
C HIS A 132 3.17 23.64 -19.71
N GLN A 133 3.89 24.58 -20.32
CA GLN A 133 3.43 25.14 -21.58
C GLN A 133 3.61 24.05 -22.65
N GLU A 134 2.53 23.65 -23.28
CA GLU A 134 2.59 22.90 -24.54
C GLU A 134 3.19 23.84 -25.58
N SER A 135 4.50 23.84 -25.72
CA SER A 135 5.15 24.40 -26.89
C SER A 135 5.26 23.29 -27.92
N ASP A 136 4.35 23.31 -28.87
CA ASP A 136 4.60 22.71 -30.16
C ASP A 136 5.93 23.28 -30.69
N GLU A 137 6.85 22.38 -31.04
CA GLU A 137 8.03 22.62 -31.86
C GLU A 137 8.94 23.82 -31.48
N ASP A 138 9.98 23.54 -30.66
CA ASP A 138 11.22 24.30 -30.78
C ASP A 138 12.44 23.42 -30.43
N GLU A 139 13.06 22.86 -31.48
CA GLU A 139 14.35 22.14 -31.42
C GLU A 139 15.54 23.09 -31.07
N ASN A 140 15.30 24.40 -30.83
CA ASN A 140 16.33 25.42 -30.67
C ASN A 140 16.33 26.13 -29.31
N LEU A 141 16.12 25.45 -28.19
CA LEU A 141 16.25 26.06 -26.88
C LEU A 141 17.67 25.89 -26.29
N PRO A 142 18.25 26.94 -25.69
CA PRO A 142 19.58 26.87 -25.09
C PRO A 142 19.64 25.81 -23.98
N LYS A 143 20.75 25.08 -23.93
CA LYS A 143 21.04 24.07 -22.91
C LYS A 143 20.87 24.68 -21.49
N GLY A 144 19.73 24.40 -20.83
CA GLY A 144 19.48 24.87 -19.45
C GLY A 144 18.02 24.99 -19.05
N LYS A 145 17.04 25.02 -19.97
CA LYS A 145 15.62 24.96 -19.62
C LYS A 145 15.13 23.52 -19.61
N ALA A 146 14.72 23.04 -18.46
CA ALA A 146 14.17 21.71 -18.31
C ALA A 146 12.77 21.67 -18.94
N VAL A 147 12.64 20.94 -20.05
CA VAL A 147 11.36 20.72 -20.75
C VAL A 147 10.68 19.49 -20.13
N ALA A 148 9.40 19.62 -19.86
CA ALA A 148 8.57 18.47 -19.49
C ALA A 148 8.43 17.54 -20.72
N LYS A 149 8.51 16.22 -20.47
CA LYS A 149 8.31 15.23 -21.51
C LYS A 149 7.16 14.33 -21.12
N ARG A 150 6.17 14.22 -22.01
CA ARG A 150 5.07 13.24 -21.91
C ARG A 150 5.38 12.02 -22.78
N ASP A 151 4.90 10.86 -22.41
CA ASP A 151 4.93 9.66 -23.27
C ASP A 151 3.74 9.64 -24.22
N ALA A 152 3.68 8.57 -25.08
CA ALA A 152 2.61 8.37 -26.06
C ALA A 152 1.20 8.25 -25.42
N HIS A 153 1.09 8.07 -24.11
CA HIS A 153 -0.16 7.95 -23.36
C HIS A 153 -0.49 9.23 -22.55
N GLY A 154 0.23 10.34 -22.78
CA GLY A 154 0.04 11.61 -22.08
C GLY A 154 0.62 11.66 -20.68
N GLN A 155 1.38 10.66 -20.24
CA GLN A 155 1.98 10.63 -18.91
C GLN A 155 3.28 11.44 -18.86
N LEU A 156 3.46 12.22 -17.78
CA LEU A 156 4.66 13.02 -17.53
C LEU A 156 5.87 12.14 -17.21
N VAL A 157 6.87 12.13 -18.11
CA VAL A 157 8.14 11.37 -17.95
C VAL A 157 9.24 12.21 -17.30
N ARG A 158 9.23 13.53 -17.51
CA ARG A 158 10.11 14.51 -16.84
C ARG A 158 9.30 15.71 -16.39
N ASP A 159 9.55 16.21 -15.18
CA ASP A 159 8.81 17.30 -14.57
C ASP A 159 9.75 18.12 -13.65
N ASN A 160 10.71 18.79 -14.27
CA ASN A 160 11.64 19.70 -13.57
C ASN A 160 11.40 21.16 -14.04
N VAL A 161 10.14 21.49 -14.34
CA VAL A 161 9.75 22.89 -14.60
C VAL A 161 9.46 23.54 -13.26
N PHE A 162 10.23 24.59 -12.94
CA PHE A 162 10.05 25.35 -11.71
C PHE A 162 9.08 26.51 -11.95
N GLY A 163 8.28 26.83 -10.94
CA GLY A 163 7.23 27.82 -11.04
C GLY A 163 6.98 28.60 -9.75
N THR A 164 5.76 29.12 -9.63
CA THR A 164 5.29 29.84 -8.46
C THR A 164 4.61 28.89 -7.46
N ILE A 165 4.30 29.37 -6.26
CA ILE A 165 3.58 28.62 -5.26
C ILE A 165 2.16 28.26 -5.73
N GLU A 166 1.51 29.16 -6.49
CA GLU A 166 0.19 28.96 -7.08
C GLU A 166 0.21 27.80 -8.07
N GLU A 167 1.17 27.80 -8.99
CA GLU A 167 1.35 26.72 -9.96
C GLU A 167 1.66 25.38 -9.28
N ASP A 168 2.46 25.37 -8.19
CA ASP A 168 2.74 24.17 -7.41
C ASP A 168 1.45 23.63 -6.75
N ALA A 169 0.59 24.53 -6.25
CA ALA A 169 -0.67 24.18 -5.63
C ALA A 169 -1.66 23.56 -6.63
N GLU A 170 -1.82 24.14 -7.82
CA GLU A 170 -2.71 23.65 -8.86
C GLU A 170 -2.33 22.26 -9.37
N ARG A 171 -1.04 21.91 -9.31
CA ARG A 171 -0.53 20.60 -9.76
C ARG A 171 -0.63 19.49 -8.74
N ARG A 172 -0.93 19.79 -7.48
CA ARG A 172 -1.12 18.79 -6.43
C ARG A 172 -2.35 17.95 -6.72
N ASP A 173 -2.43 16.80 -6.02
CA ASP A 173 -3.51 15.84 -6.24
C ASP A 173 -4.82 16.28 -5.57
N PHE A 174 -4.83 16.40 -4.24
CA PHE A 174 -6.04 16.68 -3.47
C PHE A 174 -5.98 18.02 -2.78
N THR A 175 -7.13 18.66 -2.64
CA THR A 175 -7.29 20.01 -2.08
C THR A 175 -6.65 20.14 -0.71
N PHE A 176 -6.86 19.18 0.19
CA PHE A 176 -6.27 19.17 1.53
C PHE A 176 -4.75 18.97 1.56
N ASN A 177 -4.10 18.63 0.45
CA ASN A 177 -2.64 18.57 0.32
C ASN A 177 -2.04 19.82 -0.31
N ALA A 178 -2.85 20.82 -0.68
CA ALA A 178 -2.44 22.10 -1.26
C ALA A 178 -2.56 23.26 -0.27
N MET A 179 -2.26 23.00 0.99
CA MET A 179 -2.16 23.99 2.05
C MET A 179 -0.71 24.18 2.46
N TYR A 180 -0.28 25.44 2.60
CA TYR A 180 1.11 25.84 2.78
C TYR A 180 1.26 26.66 4.05
N TYR A 181 1.99 26.14 5.04
CA TYR A 181 2.26 26.85 6.29
C TYR A 181 3.62 27.55 6.23
N SER A 182 3.63 28.84 6.54
CA SER A 182 4.81 29.71 6.59
C SER A 182 5.26 29.97 8.03
N VAL A 183 6.55 29.80 8.30
CA VAL A 183 7.15 30.19 9.60
C VAL A 183 7.62 31.64 9.62
N ALA A 184 7.59 32.34 8.47
CA ALA A 184 8.01 33.76 8.37
C ALA A 184 6.94 34.69 8.93
N ASP A 185 5.67 34.40 8.63
CA ASP A 185 4.51 35.19 9.04
C ASP A 185 3.46 34.42 9.79
N PHE A 186 3.70 33.11 10.03
CA PHE A 186 2.80 32.20 10.73
C PHE A 186 1.40 32.13 10.09
N THR A 187 1.35 32.09 8.77
CA THR A 187 0.10 31.96 8.02
C THR A 187 -0.01 30.60 7.36
N VAL A 188 -1.24 30.15 7.10
CA VAL A 188 -1.53 29.04 6.19
C VAL A 188 -2.20 29.62 4.93
N LYS A 189 -1.59 29.34 3.77
CA LYS A 189 -2.16 29.67 2.46
C LYS A 189 -2.88 28.45 1.91
N ASP A 190 -4.17 28.55 1.67
CA ASP A 190 -5.02 27.51 1.08
C ASP A 190 -5.43 27.94 -0.33
N PHE A 191 -4.86 27.27 -1.34
CA PHE A 191 -5.08 27.59 -2.75
C PHE A 191 -6.23 26.83 -3.39
N ALA A 192 -6.69 25.74 -2.76
CA ALA A 192 -7.63 24.82 -3.37
C ALA A 192 -8.84 24.46 -2.47
N ASN A 193 -9.15 25.30 -1.48
CA ASN A 193 -10.20 25.04 -0.49
C ASN A 193 -9.99 23.75 0.34
N GLY A 194 -8.74 23.42 0.62
CA GLY A 194 -8.37 22.21 1.38
C GLY A 194 -8.95 22.16 2.79
N LEU A 195 -9.07 23.30 3.46
CA LEU A 195 -9.71 23.39 4.77
C LEU A 195 -11.20 23.01 4.70
N ALA A 196 -11.91 23.52 3.69
CA ALA A 196 -13.32 23.18 3.49
C ALA A 196 -13.53 21.68 3.20
N ALA A 197 -12.61 21.05 2.47
CA ALA A 197 -12.62 19.60 2.22
C ALA A 197 -12.39 18.81 3.53
N ILE A 198 -11.48 19.26 4.40
CA ILE A 198 -11.29 18.67 5.73
C ILE A 198 -12.56 18.79 6.57
N GLU A 199 -13.17 19.97 6.62
CA GLU A 199 -14.41 20.23 7.37
C GLU A 199 -15.56 19.33 6.92
N LYS A 200 -15.73 19.16 5.60
CA LYS A 200 -16.74 18.27 5.01
C LYS A 200 -16.39 16.80 5.10
N ARG A 201 -15.15 16.46 5.49
CA ARG A 201 -14.58 15.12 5.46
C ARG A 201 -14.64 14.50 4.07
N GLU A 202 -14.18 15.24 3.08
CA GLU A 202 -14.20 14.86 1.66
C GLU A 202 -12.78 14.81 1.09
N VAL A 203 -12.53 13.77 0.28
CA VAL A 203 -11.36 13.66 -0.58
C VAL A 203 -11.73 14.27 -1.92
N GLU A 204 -11.29 15.50 -2.16
CA GLU A 204 -11.60 16.28 -3.35
C GLU A 204 -10.32 16.46 -4.19
N LEU A 205 -10.38 16.07 -5.48
CA LEU A 205 -9.29 16.22 -6.44
C LEU A 205 -9.22 17.68 -6.94
N ILE A 206 -8.01 18.22 -7.10
CA ILE A 206 -7.83 19.56 -7.64
C ILE A 206 -7.98 19.52 -9.17
N GLY A 207 -8.79 20.44 -9.71
CA GLY A 207 -9.08 20.54 -11.14
C GLY A 207 -10.16 19.55 -11.62
N ASP A 208 -10.21 19.32 -12.93
CA ASP A 208 -11.18 18.39 -13.53
C ASP A 208 -10.78 16.93 -13.28
N PRO A 209 -11.59 16.13 -12.55
CA PRO A 209 -11.19 14.78 -12.14
C PRO A 209 -10.89 13.84 -13.32
N GLU A 210 -11.62 13.92 -14.43
CA GLU A 210 -11.35 13.05 -15.57
C GLU A 210 -9.99 13.34 -16.19
N THR A 211 -9.67 14.60 -16.43
CA THR A 211 -8.37 15.06 -16.94
C THR A 211 -7.25 14.64 -15.99
N ARG A 212 -7.43 14.87 -14.69
CA ARG A 212 -6.42 14.58 -13.67
C ARG A 212 -6.13 13.09 -13.51
N TYR A 213 -7.13 12.21 -13.66
CA TYR A 213 -6.95 10.77 -13.66
C TYR A 213 -6.28 10.27 -14.93
N ARG A 214 -6.54 10.89 -16.08
CA ARG A 214 -5.82 10.56 -17.32
C ARG A 214 -4.35 10.98 -17.27
N GLU A 215 -4.03 12.10 -16.64
CA GLU A 215 -2.63 12.52 -16.41
C GLU A 215 -1.87 11.56 -15.49
N ASP A 216 -2.50 11.10 -14.41
CA ASP A 216 -1.91 10.15 -13.46
C ASP A 216 -2.99 9.24 -12.85
N PRO A 217 -3.23 8.07 -13.46
CA PRO A 217 -4.22 7.10 -12.98
C PRO A 217 -4.03 6.63 -11.53
N VAL A 218 -2.79 6.73 -10.99
CA VAL A 218 -2.50 6.40 -9.58
C VAL A 218 -3.27 7.30 -8.61
N ARG A 219 -3.73 8.47 -9.04
CA ARG A 219 -4.57 9.35 -8.22
C ARG A 219 -5.89 8.67 -7.80
N MET A 220 -6.43 7.73 -8.60
CA MET A 220 -7.61 6.92 -8.22
C MET A 220 -7.29 6.04 -6.99
N LEU A 221 -6.15 5.37 -7.00
CA LEU A 221 -5.68 4.58 -5.85
C LEU A 221 -5.42 5.44 -4.62
N ARG A 222 -4.87 6.63 -4.84
CA ARG A 222 -4.60 7.60 -3.77
C ARG A 222 -5.89 8.17 -3.17
N ALA A 223 -6.94 8.40 -3.99
CA ALA A 223 -8.25 8.83 -3.51
C ALA A 223 -8.84 7.82 -2.52
N VAL A 224 -8.87 6.55 -2.90
CA VAL A 224 -9.32 5.46 -2.01
C VAL A 224 -8.46 5.39 -0.74
N ARG A 225 -7.15 5.40 -0.90
CA ARG A 225 -6.22 5.34 0.24
C ARG A 225 -6.41 6.48 1.23
N PHE A 226 -6.60 7.71 0.74
CA PHE A 226 -6.83 8.86 1.63
C PHE A 226 -8.22 8.80 2.26
N ALA A 227 -9.25 8.39 1.51
CA ALA A 227 -10.59 8.22 2.06
C ALA A 227 -10.57 7.27 3.27
N VAL A 228 -9.96 6.11 3.11
CA VAL A 228 -9.84 5.11 4.18
C VAL A 228 -8.92 5.59 5.31
N LYS A 229 -7.71 6.11 4.98
CA LYS A 229 -6.73 6.56 5.98
C LYS A 229 -7.30 7.64 6.89
N LEU A 230 -8.01 8.62 6.31
CA LEU A 230 -8.51 9.80 7.00
C LEU A 230 -9.96 9.64 7.50
N GLY A 231 -10.62 8.52 7.18
CA GLY A 231 -12.03 8.28 7.48
C GLY A 231 -12.93 9.30 6.79
N MET A 232 -12.63 9.65 5.54
CA MET A 232 -13.35 10.60 4.69
C MET A 232 -14.08 9.87 3.58
N ARG A 233 -15.08 10.50 2.98
CA ARG A 233 -15.70 10.03 1.73
C ARG A 233 -14.99 10.66 0.53
N ILE A 234 -15.01 9.97 -0.61
CA ILE A 234 -14.59 10.59 -1.87
C ILE A 234 -15.70 11.52 -2.34
N GLU A 235 -15.36 12.78 -2.66
CA GLU A 235 -16.30 13.76 -3.18
C GLU A 235 -16.93 13.25 -4.48
N ALA A 236 -18.23 13.54 -4.72
CA ALA A 236 -19.01 12.91 -5.79
C ALA A 236 -18.44 13.11 -7.20
N LYS A 237 -17.95 14.32 -7.53
CA LYS A 237 -17.33 14.60 -8.83
C LYS A 237 -16.00 13.88 -8.98
N THR A 238 -15.23 13.82 -7.89
CA THR A 238 -13.96 13.08 -7.81
C THR A 238 -14.19 11.58 -7.97
N ALA A 239 -15.26 11.03 -7.40
CA ALA A 239 -15.59 9.61 -7.46
C ALA A 239 -16.13 9.18 -8.83
N ALA A 240 -16.95 10.02 -9.48
CA ALA A 240 -17.72 9.68 -10.68
C ALA A 240 -16.91 9.02 -11.81
N PRO A 241 -15.72 9.52 -12.21
CA PRO A 241 -14.96 8.94 -13.32
C PRO A 241 -14.11 7.73 -12.94
N ILE A 242 -13.96 7.38 -11.64
CA ILE A 242 -13.00 6.34 -11.20
C ILE A 242 -13.27 5.00 -11.91
N LYS A 243 -14.51 4.52 -11.86
CA LYS A 243 -14.85 3.19 -12.39
C LYS A 243 -14.66 3.11 -13.90
N SER A 244 -14.99 4.16 -14.64
CA SER A 244 -14.84 4.20 -16.10
C SER A 244 -13.38 4.31 -16.55
N LEU A 245 -12.50 4.88 -15.71
CA LEU A 245 -11.09 5.10 -15.99
C LEU A 245 -10.16 4.07 -15.32
N ALA A 246 -10.70 3.12 -14.56
CA ALA A 246 -9.93 2.13 -13.81
C ALA A 246 -8.87 1.40 -14.66
N ASN A 247 -9.21 1.05 -15.90
CA ASN A 247 -8.31 0.35 -16.83
C ASN A 247 -7.05 1.14 -17.18
N LEU A 248 -7.01 2.46 -17.00
CA LEU A 248 -5.81 3.26 -17.19
C LEU A 248 -4.67 2.88 -16.23
N LEU A 249 -4.97 2.20 -15.14
CA LEU A 249 -3.95 1.67 -14.23
C LEU A 249 -3.00 0.68 -14.91
N GLN A 250 -3.45 -0.02 -15.98
CA GLN A 250 -2.61 -0.93 -16.73
C GLN A 250 -1.46 -0.22 -17.50
N ASN A 251 -1.57 1.10 -17.69
CA ASN A 251 -0.52 1.92 -18.33
C ASN A 251 0.54 2.40 -17.32
N ILE A 252 0.36 2.12 -16.03
CA ILE A 252 1.32 2.53 -15.00
C ILE A 252 2.47 1.53 -14.93
N PRO A 253 3.73 2.01 -14.80
CA PRO A 253 4.88 1.11 -14.64
C PRO A 253 4.66 0.11 -13.49
N PRO A 254 4.84 -1.21 -13.72
CA PRO A 254 4.59 -2.26 -12.72
C PRO A 254 5.32 -2.07 -11.39
N ALA A 255 6.51 -1.47 -11.42
CA ALA A 255 7.28 -1.14 -10.22
C ALA A 255 6.56 -0.09 -9.35
N ARG A 256 5.95 0.93 -9.98
CA ARG A 256 5.18 1.95 -9.28
C ARG A 256 3.90 1.37 -8.68
N LEU A 257 3.19 0.50 -9.42
CA LEU A 257 2.01 -0.19 -8.89
C LEU A 257 2.36 -1.08 -7.70
N PHE A 258 3.53 -1.73 -7.70
CA PHE A 258 3.99 -2.49 -6.55
C PHE A 258 4.13 -1.62 -5.30
N GLU A 259 4.78 -0.46 -5.40
CA GLU A 259 4.93 0.48 -4.29
C GLU A 259 3.58 1.00 -3.79
N GLU A 260 2.67 1.37 -4.70
CA GLU A 260 1.32 1.81 -4.31
C GLU A 260 0.51 0.67 -3.65
N THR A 261 0.62 -0.57 -4.14
CA THR A 261 -0.04 -1.74 -3.54
C THR A 261 0.41 -1.94 -2.08
N LEU A 262 1.69 -1.74 -1.78
CA LEU A 262 2.17 -1.80 -0.39
C LEU A 262 1.57 -0.69 0.48
N LYS A 263 1.43 0.52 -0.05
CA LYS A 263 0.81 1.65 0.68
C LYS A 263 -0.69 1.44 0.90
N LEU A 264 -1.37 0.76 -0.01
CA LEU A 264 -2.80 0.43 0.10
C LEU A 264 -3.05 -0.60 1.20
N PHE A 265 -2.31 -1.71 1.19
CA PHE A 265 -2.64 -2.88 2.00
C PHE A 265 -1.78 -3.07 3.25
N LEU A 266 -0.67 -2.32 3.40
CA LEU A 266 0.21 -2.44 4.56
C LEU A 266 0.24 -1.14 5.39
N SER A 267 -0.92 -0.48 5.49
CA SER A 267 -1.09 0.76 6.26
C SER A 267 -1.84 0.57 7.59
N GLY A 268 -2.28 -0.65 7.90
CA GLY A 268 -3.12 -0.96 9.06
C GLY A 268 -4.61 -0.74 8.83
N LYS A 269 -5.03 -0.54 7.57
CA LYS A 269 -6.41 -0.44 7.10
C LYS A 269 -6.59 -1.14 5.74
N GLY A 270 -5.92 -2.27 5.55
CA GLY A 270 -5.88 -2.98 4.27
C GLY A 270 -7.22 -3.60 3.90
N GLU A 271 -7.98 -4.15 4.87
CA GLU A 271 -9.31 -4.71 4.60
C GLU A 271 -10.29 -3.64 4.11
N GLU A 272 -10.39 -2.52 4.81
CA GLU A 272 -11.27 -1.40 4.43
C GLU A 272 -10.87 -0.84 3.06
N THR A 273 -9.56 -0.73 2.81
CA THR A 273 -9.02 -0.27 1.52
C THR A 273 -9.39 -1.24 0.40
N PHE A 274 -9.29 -2.55 0.63
CA PHE A 274 -9.64 -3.58 -0.35
C PHE A 274 -11.12 -3.51 -0.74
N LEU A 275 -12.02 -3.38 0.24
CA LEU A 275 -13.45 -3.26 -0.01
C LEU A 275 -13.79 -2.02 -0.84
N MET A 276 -13.21 -0.88 -0.50
CA MET A 276 -13.42 0.36 -1.25
C MET A 276 -12.82 0.28 -2.67
N LEU A 277 -11.63 -0.33 -2.85
CA LEU A 277 -11.07 -0.58 -4.19
C LEU A 277 -11.98 -1.49 -5.01
N HIS A 278 -12.60 -2.50 -4.39
CA HIS A 278 -13.53 -3.41 -5.04
C HIS A 278 -14.81 -2.68 -5.49
N GLU A 279 -15.39 -1.86 -4.63
CA GLU A 279 -16.57 -1.02 -4.91
C GLU A 279 -16.32 -0.10 -6.13
N TYR A 280 -15.16 0.53 -6.20
CA TYR A 280 -14.77 1.40 -7.32
C TYR A 280 -14.24 0.67 -8.55
N GLY A 281 -14.21 -0.67 -8.57
CA GLY A 281 -13.73 -1.47 -9.71
C GLY A 281 -12.22 -1.40 -9.93
N LEU A 282 -11.44 -0.97 -8.93
CA LEU A 282 -9.99 -0.81 -9.03
C LEU A 282 -9.21 -2.10 -8.74
N ILE A 283 -9.88 -3.14 -8.22
CA ILE A 283 -9.24 -4.46 -8.01
C ILE A 283 -8.99 -5.16 -9.35
N GLU A 284 -9.90 -5.05 -10.32
CA GLU A 284 -9.80 -5.75 -11.61
C GLU A 284 -8.50 -5.41 -12.37
N PRO A 285 -8.13 -4.15 -12.62
CA PRO A 285 -6.89 -3.82 -13.31
C PRO A 285 -5.63 -4.16 -12.49
N LEU A 286 -5.71 -4.26 -11.17
CA LEU A 286 -4.57 -4.61 -10.30
C LEU A 286 -4.38 -6.12 -10.15
N PHE A 287 -5.48 -6.86 -10.00
CA PHE A 287 -5.51 -8.31 -9.74
C PHE A 287 -6.56 -9.01 -10.60
N PRO A 288 -6.44 -9.00 -11.95
CA PRO A 288 -7.45 -9.56 -12.85
C PRO A 288 -7.67 -11.06 -12.63
N GLN A 289 -6.63 -11.77 -12.18
CA GLN A 289 -6.73 -13.20 -11.87
C GLN A 289 -7.59 -13.48 -10.62
N LEU A 290 -7.67 -12.52 -9.69
CA LEU A 290 -8.48 -12.64 -8.47
C LEU A 290 -9.95 -12.26 -8.70
N THR A 291 -10.21 -11.30 -9.60
CA THR A 291 -11.55 -10.71 -9.82
C THR A 291 -12.67 -11.73 -10.06
N PRO A 292 -12.48 -12.86 -10.80
CA PRO A 292 -13.52 -13.85 -10.97
C PRO A 292 -14.06 -14.46 -9.68
N PHE A 293 -13.23 -14.49 -8.63
CA PHE A 293 -13.54 -15.08 -7.31
C PHE A 293 -14.23 -14.09 -6.34
N LEU A 294 -14.34 -12.81 -6.73
CA LEU A 294 -14.85 -11.74 -5.87
C LEU A 294 -16.29 -11.30 -6.23
N LYS A 295 -16.99 -12.04 -7.07
CA LYS A 295 -18.36 -11.69 -7.55
C LYS A 295 -19.41 -11.75 -6.45
N ASP A 296 -19.23 -12.62 -5.48
CA ASP A 296 -20.09 -12.78 -4.31
C ASP A 296 -19.34 -12.36 -3.05
N GLU A 297 -19.85 -11.33 -2.37
CA GLU A 297 -19.25 -10.81 -1.12
C GLU A 297 -19.23 -11.86 0.01
N ASN A 298 -20.12 -12.86 -0.05
CA ASN A 298 -20.19 -13.95 0.91
C ASN A 298 -19.38 -15.19 0.46
N SER A 299 -18.73 -15.15 -0.72
CA SER A 299 -17.89 -16.26 -1.16
C SER A 299 -16.75 -16.52 -0.16
N ARG A 300 -16.33 -17.79 -0.07
CA ARG A 300 -15.18 -18.17 0.79
C ARG A 300 -13.91 -17.43 0.37
N GLU A 301 -13.75 -17.16 -0.92
CA GLU A 301 -12.60 -16.48 -1.52
C GLU A 301 -12.55 -15.03 -1.04
N MET A 302 -13.67 -14.31 -1.11
CA MET A 302 -13.78 -12.95 -0.58
C MET A 302 -13.52 -12.94 0.93
N GLN A 303 -14.16 -13.83 1.68
CA GLN A 303 -13.99 -13.94 3.15
C GLN A 303 -12.54 -14.28 3.53
N PHE A 304 -11.84 -15.11 2.76
CA PHE A 304 -10.44 -15.42 2.99
C PHE A 304 -9.54 -14.19 2.79
N VAL A 305 -9.69 -13.48 1.67
CA VAL A 305 -8.90 -12.27 1.41
C VAL A 305 -9.13 -11.23 2.50
N ARG A 306 -10.38 -10.97 2.87
CA ARG A 306 -10.73 -10.07 3.97
C ARG A 306 -10.10 -10.49 5.30
N ARG A 307 -10.20 -11.78 5.67
CA ARG A 307 -9.59 -12.32 6.89
C ARG A 307 -8.08 -12.10 6.93
N VAL A 308 -7.40 -12.36 5.82
CA VAL A 308 -5.95 -12.16 5.73
C VAL A 308 -5.57 -10.68 5.86
N LEU A 309 -6.34 -9.79 5.25
CA LEU A 309 -6.11 -8.34 5.36
C LEU A 309 -6.38 -7.84 6.77
N ALA A 310 -7.49 -8.25 7.40
CA ALA A 310 -7.82 -7.91 8.79
C ALA A 310 -6.71 -8.38 9.77
N ASN A 311 -6.24 -9.62 9.62
CA ASN A 311 -5.12 -10.13 10.44
C ASN A 311 -3.82 -9.36 10.19
N THR A 312 -3.60 -8.89 8.96
CA THR A 312 -2.44 -8.05 8.61
C THR A 312 -2.55 -6.68 9.24
N ASP A 313 -3.73 -6.08 9.23
CA ASP A 313 -4.01 -4.78 9.85
C ASP A 313 -3.82 -4.84 11.37
N GLU A 314 -4.33 -5.89 12.02
CA GLU A 314 -4.13 -6.11 13.46
C GLU A 314 -2.63 -6.19 13.82
N ARG A 315 -1.84 -6.90 13.02
CA ARG A 315 -0.38 -6.99 13.23
C ARG A 315 0.32 -5.65 13.05
N ILE A 316 -0.03 -4.89 12.02
CA ILE A 316 0.55 -3.57 11.76
C ILE A 316 0.20 -2.61 12.89
N ASN A 317 -1.06 -2.59 13.31
CA ASN A 317 -1.54 -1.72 14.38
C ASN A 317 -0.98 -2.10 15.77
N SER A 318 -0.43 -3.33 15.89
CA SER A 318 0.29 -3.82 17.08
C SER A 318 1.82 -3.77 16.90
N ASP A 319 2.35 -2.97 15.98
CA ASP A 319 3.78 -2.82 15.66
C ASP A 319 4.51 -4.13 15.31
N GLN A 320 3.75 -5.14 14.87
CA GLN A 320 4.31 -6.42 14.47
C GLN A 320 4.75 -6.39 13.00
N ARG A 321 5.84 -7.11 12.72
CA ARG A 321 6.36 -7.21 11.34
C ARG A 321 5.42 -7.99 10.43
N VAL A 322 5.17 -7.43 9.25
CA VAL A 322 4.46 -8.08 8.15
C VAL A 322 5.36 -8.17 6.91
N THR A 323 5.07 -9.09 6.02
CA THR A 323 5.81 -9.25 4.76
C THR A 323 4.87 -9.12 3.58
N PRO A 324 5.23 -8.34 2.54
CA PRO A 324 4.46 -8.27 1.31
C PRO A 324 4.17 -9.63 0.68
N ALA A 325 5.06 -10.62 0.87
CA ALA A 325 4.86 -11.95 0.33
C ALA A 325 3.59 -12.64 0.85
N PHE A 326 3.20 -12.40 2.11
CA PHE A 326 1.99 -12.98 2.69
C PHE A 326 0.73 -12.42 2.03
N LEU A 327 0.71 -11.12 1.77
CA LEU A 327 -0.35 -10.45 1.03
C LEU A 327 -0.54 -11.07 -0.36
N TYR A 328 0.54 -11.12 -1.17
CA TYR A 328 0.46 -11.69 -2.51
C TYR A 328 0.13 -13.19 -2.50
N ALA A 329 0.60 -13.94 -1.50
CA ALA A 329 0.23 -15.34 -1.35
C ALA A 329 -1.28 -15.50 -1.15
N ALA A 330 -1.92 -14.61 -0.41
CA ALA A 330 -3.36 -14.64 -0.18
C ALA A 330 -4.17 -14.20 -1.41
N LEU A 331 -3.81 -13.07 -2.03
CA LEU A 331 -4.52 -12.53 -3.19
C LEU A 331 -4.47 -13.45 -4.41
N LEU A 332 -3.42 -14.29 -4.53
CA LEU A 332 -3.22 -15.16 -5.68
C LEU A 332 -3.47 -16.64 -5.36
N TRP A 333 -3.97 -16.98 -4.19
CA TRP A 333 -4.17 -18.37 -3.77
C TRP A 333 -5.18 -19.10 -4.65
N TYR A 334 -6.40 -18.60 -4.74
CA TYR A 334 -7.46 -19.24 -5.53
C TYR A 334 -7.15 -19.29 -7.03
N PRO A 335 -6.58 -18.25 -7.66
CA PRO A 335 -6.02 -18.37 -9.00
C PRO A 335 -5.04 -19.52 -9.19
N VAL A 336 -4.18 -19.79 -8.20
CA VAL A 336 -3.24 -20.95 -8.28
C VAL A 336 -3.94 -22.27 -8.10
N GLU A 337 -4.93 -22.37 -7.20
CA GLU A 337 -5.73 -23.59 -7.03
C GLU A 337 -6.50 -23.93 -8.31
N GLU A 338 -7.19 -22.97 -8.91
CA GLU A 338 -7.94 -23.14 -10.16
C GLU A 338 -7.01 -23.59 -11.29
N GLU A 339 -5.90 -22.86 -11.50
CA GLU A 339 -4.93 -23.19 -12.55
C GLU A 339 -4.31 -24.58 -12.36
N SER A 340 -4.02 -24.95 -11.11
CA SER A 340 -3.52 -26.29 -10.79
C SER A 340 -4.52 -27.38 -11.09
N GLN A 341 -5.81 -27.17 -10.81
CA GLN A 341 -6.89 -28.10 -11.14
C GLN A 341 -7.07 -28.22 -12.66
N ARG A 342 -7.03 -27.09 -13.36
CA ARG A 342 -7.09 -27.05 -14.83
C ARG A 342 -5.97 -27.88 -15.47
N LEU A 343 -4.73 -27.69 -15.02
CA LEU A 343 -3.56 -28.44 -15.53
C LEU A 343 -3.67 -29.93 -15.22
N GLN A 344 -4.24 -30.34 -14.09
CA GLN A 344 -4.47 -31.75 -13.79
C GLN A 344 -5.52 -32.36 -14.71
N SER A 345 -6.62 -31.65 -14.98
CA SER A 345 -7.71 -32.18 -15.82
C SER A 345 -7.39 -32.18 -17.31
N GLU A 346 -6.74 -31.14 -17.84
CA GLU A 346 -6.46 -30.99 -19.28
C GLU A 346 -5.18 -31.67 -19.71
N SER A 347 -4.13 -31.65 -18.87
CA SER A 347 -2.80 -32.16 -19.25
C SER A 347 -2.43 -33.46 -18.55
N GLY A 348 -3.31 -34.02 -17.69
CA GLY A 348 -3.05 -35.25 -16.97
C GLY A 348 -1.86 -35.19 -15.99
N LEU A 349 -1.43 -34.01 -15.62
CA LEU A 349 -0.32 -33.82 -14.68
C LEU A 349 -0.70 -34.30 -13.27
N ASN A 350 0.26 -34.84 -12.53
CA ASN A 350 0.04 -35.10 -11.11
C ASN A 350 -0.10 -33.80 -10.34
N ALA A 351 -0.79 -33.83 -9.19
CA ALA A 351 -1.13 -32.67 -8.39
C ALA A 351 0.09 -31.82 -7.96
N HIS A 352 1.26 -32.44 -7.76
CA HIS A 352 2.46 -31.73 -7.36
C HIS A 352 3.05 -30.91 -8.51
N ASP A 353 3.19 -31.52 -9.69
CA ASP A 353 3.76 -30.85 -10.85
C ASP A 353 2.81 -29.77 -11.39
N ALA A 354 1.50 -30.07 -11.46
CA ALA A 354 0.48 -29.11 -11.82
C ALA A 354 0.51 -27.86 -10.92
N PHE A 355 0.61 -28.05 -9.61
CA PHE A 355 0.69 -26.94 -8.67
C PHE A 355 1.97 -26.12 -8.79
N ASN A 356 3.11 -26.75 -9.04
CA ASN A 356 4.38 -26.05 -9.25
C ASN A 356 4.35 -25.18 -10.53
N ILE A 357 3.78 -25.71 -11.61
CA ILE A 357 3.63 -24.98 -12.88
C ILE A 357 2.64 -23.83 -12.69
N ALA A 358 1.45 -24.10 -12.15
CA ALA A 358 0.43 -23.08 -11.85
C ALA A 358 0.98 -21.94 -11.01
N SER A 359 1.74 -22.27 -9.94
CA SER A 359 2.40 -21.27 -9.09
C SER A 359 3.37 -20.37 -9.88
N GLY A 360 4.09 -20.94 -10.83
CA GLY A 360 4.99 -20.20 -11.72
C GLY A 360 4.24 -19.26 -12.65
N GLU A 361 3.22 -19.74 -13.32
CA GLU A 361 2.43 -19.01 -14.30
C GLU A 361 1.62 -17.87 -13.69
N VAL A 362 0.94 -18.13 -12.57
CA VAL A 362 0.15 -17.10 -11.87
C VAL A 362 1.03 -15.96 -11.39
N ILE A 363 2.20 -16.26 -10.79
CA ILE A 363 3.17 -15.22 -10.38
C ILE A 363 3.71 -14.48 -11.61
N ALA A 364 4.01 -15.16 -12.69
CA ALA A 364 4.54 -14.53 -13.91
C ALA A 364 3.52 -13.55 -14.51
N ARG A 365 2.26 -13.96 -14.67
CA ARG A 365 1.16 -13.09 -15.12
C ARG A 365 0.97 -11.87 -14.23
N GLN A 366 0.94 -12.07 -12.90
CA GLN A 366 0.80 -10.96 -11.95
C GLN A 366 1.98 -10.00 -11.99
N THR A 367 3.21 -10.51 -12.16
CA THR A 367 4.43 -9.69 -12.17
C THR A 367 4.51 -8.77 -13.40
N GLN A 368 3.82 -9.10 -14.48
CA GLN A 368 3.69 -8.21 -15.66
C GLN A 368 2.89 -6.95 -15.34
N LEU A 369 1.89 -7.05 -14.47
CA LEU A 369 1.03 -5.94 -14.04
C LEU A 369 1.60 -5.21 -12.82
N ILE A 370 1.99 -5.95 -11.80
CA ILE A 370 2.57 -5.44 -10.55
C ILE A 370 3.88 -6.17 -10.33
N MET A 371 5.00 -5.48 -10.48
CA MET A 371 6.34 -6.08 -10.38
C MET A 371 6.62 -6.60 -8.97
N ILE A 372 6.37 -7.90 -8.76
CA ILE A 372 6.69 -8.56 -7.48
C ILE A 372 8.19 -8.91 -7.48
N PRO A 373 9.03 -8.28 -6.62
CA PRO A 373 10.44 -8.58 -6.56
C PRO A 373 10.69 -10.07 -6.24
N LYS A 374 11.75 -10.66 -6.84
CA LYS A 374 12.08 -12.09 -6.70
C LYS A 374 12.18 -12.54 -5.24
N ARG A 375 12.71 -11.65 -4.35
CA ARG A 375 12.80 -11.92 -2.91
C ARG A 375 11.44 -12.20 -2.25
N PHE A 376 10.34 -11.62 -2.78
CA PHE A 376 8.98 -11.85 -2.27
C PHE A 376 8.31 -13.02 -2.99
N SER A 377 8.43 -13.13 -4.32
CA SER A 377 7.81 -14.22 -5.09
C SER A 377 8.35 -15.60 -4.68
N THR A 378 9.62 -15.70 -4.27
CA THR A 378 10.16 -16.93 -3.67
C THR A 378 9.44 -17.29 -2.37
N VAL A 379 9.22 -16.31 -1.48
CA VAL A 379 8.51 -16.54 -0.21
C VAL A 379 7.04 -16.88 -0.43
N VAL A 380 6.39 -16.27 -1.43
CA VAL A 380 5.02 -16.64 -1.87
C VAL A 380 4.96 -18.13 -2.19
N ARG A 381 5.86 -18.62 -3.03
CA ARG A 381 5.95 -20.06 -3.37
C ARG A 381 6.20 -20.93 -2.16
N ASP A 382 7.08 -20.53 -1.25
CA ASP A 382 7.36 -21.28 -0.02
C ASP A 382 6.08 -21.44 0.84
N ILE A 383 5.28 -20.36 0.99
CA ILE A 383 4.01 -20.37 1.71
C ILE A 383 3.04 -21.36 1.06
N TRP A 384 2.90 -21.34 -0.26
CA TRP A 384 2.02 -22.23 -1.01
C TRP A 384 2.47 -23.70 -0.97
N ILE A 385 3.76 -23.97 -1.13
CA ILE A 385 4.32 -25.33 -1.00
C ILE A 385 4.08 -25.89 0.40
N LEU A 386 4.16 -25.04 1.42
CA LEU A 386 3.85 -25.46 2.78
C LEU A 386 2.40 -25.93 2.94
N GLN A 387 1.43 -25.39 2.17
CA GLN A 387 0.04 -25.87 2.21
C GLN A 387 -0.06 -27.34 1.75
N GLN A 388 0.77 -27.78 0.82
CA GLN A 388 0.83 -29.20 0.40
C GLN A 388 1.65 -30.09 1.36
N ARG A 389 2.53 -29.49 2.16
CA ARG A 389 3.43 -30.22 3.08
C ARG A 389 2.86 -30.37 4.49
N LEU A 390 2.11 -29.36 4.98
CA LEU A 390 1.54 -29.34 6.32
C LEU A 390 0.58 -30.51 6.59
N PRO A 391 -0.24 -31.01 5.63
CA PRO A 391 -1.03 -32.22 5.82
C PRO A 391 -0.17 -33.48 6.07
N LYS A 392 1.06 -33.54 5.55
CA LYS A 392 1.98 -34.69 5.65
C LYS A 392 2.78 -34.67 6.95
N ARG A 393 2.11 -34.52 8.10
CA ARG A 393 2.66 -34.25 9.43
C ARG A 393 3.08 -35.51 10.23
N PHE A 394 3.56 -36.56 9.56
CA PHE A 394 3.88 -37.84 10.23
C PHE A 394 5.35 -37.94 10.65
N GLY A 395 5.60 -38.49 11.83
CA GLY A 395 6.91 -38.83 12.33
C GLY A 395 7.89 -37.64 12.34
N ARG A 396 9.11 -37.82 11.81
CA ARG A 396 10.13 -36.80 11.76
C ARG A 396 9.76 -35.57 10.90
N ARG A 397 8.83 -35.75 9.95
CA ARG A 397 8.43 -34.66 9.04
C ARG A 397 7.77 -33.49 9.79
N ALA A 398 6.97 -33.77 10.83
CA ALA A 398 6.36 -32.73 11.63
C ALA A 398 7.41 -31.82 12.27
N PHE A 399 8.46 -32.39 12.85
CA PHE A 399 9.56 -31.61 13.43
C PHE A 399 10.35 -30.82 12.38
N GLN A 400 10.61 -31.43 11.21
CA GLN A 400 11.27 -30.74 10.10
C GLN A 400 10.44 -29.55 9.57
N LEU A 401 9.11 -29.68 9.53
CA LEU A 401 8.24 -28.58 9.15
C LEU A 401 8.24 -27.47 10.19
N LEU A 402 8.21 -27.83 11.48
CA LEU A 402 8.21 -26.86 12.59
C LEU A 402 9.50 -26.00 12.58
N THR A 403 10.64 -26.56 12.17
CA THR A 403 11.93 -25.84 12.07
C THR A 403 12.12 -25.14 10.73
N HIS A 404 11.17 -25.24 9.81
CA HIS A 404 11.28 -24.59 8.50
C HIS A 404 11.25 -23.06 8.63
N PRO A 405 12.17 -22.30 7.98
CA PRO A 405 12.25 -20.83 8.14
C PRO A 405 10.97 -20.06 7.82
N LYS A 406 10.08 -20.66 7.01
CA LYS A 406 8.78 -20.07 6.62
C LYS A 406 7.58 -20.80 7.29
N PHE A 407 7.85 -21.65 8.28
CA PHE A 407 6.77 -22.39 8.96
C PHE A 407 5.70 -21.45 9.51
N ARG A 408 6.11 -20.39 10.20
CA ARG A 408 5.15 -19.44 10.79
C ARG A 408 4.21 -18.85 9.74
N ALA A 409 4.74 -18.37 8.61
CA ALA A 409 3.92 -17.83 7.54
C ALA A 409 3.02 -18.89 6.89
N GLY A 410 3.54 -20.11 6.64
CA GLY A 410 2.75 -21.23 6.12
C GLY A 410 1.64 -21.67 7.08
N TYR A 411 1.91 -21.67 8.38
CA TYR A 411 0.93 -21.98 9.41
C TYR A 411 -0.14 -20.89 9.54
N ASP A 412 0.24 -19.61 9.61
CA ASP A 412 -0.71 -18.50 9.69
C ASP A 412 -1.64 -18.50 8.46
N PHE A 413 -1.12 -18.86 7.29
CA PHE A 413 -1.88 -19.01 6.05
C PHE A 413 -2.88 -20.18 6.14
N LEU A 414 -2.42 -21.34 6.61
CA LEU A 414 -3.27 -22.51 6.85
C LEU A 414 -4.38 -22.21 7.86
N LEU A 415 -4.06 -21.48 8.94
CA LEU A 415 -5.01 -21.11 9.98
C LEU A 415 -6.10 -20.20 9.42
N ALA A 416 -5.73 -19.19 8.63
CA ALA A 416 -6.68 -18.29 7.98
C ALA A 416 -7.60 -19.04 7.02
N ARG A 417 -7.05 -19.98 6.21
CA ARG A 417 -7.85 -20.86 5.35
C ARG A 417 -8.79 -21.76 6.18
N GLY A 418 -8.27 -22.42 7.19
CA GLY A 418 -9.06 -23.31 8.05
C GLY A 418 -10.22 -22.61 8.73
N GLN A 419 -10.04 -21.35 9.15
CA GLN A 419 -11.11 -20.53 9.74
C GLN A 419 -12.26 -20.24 8.77
N ILE A 420 -11.98 -20.17 7.48
CA ILE A 420 -12.96 -19.86 6.43
C ILE A 420 -13.52 -21.13 5.77
N GLU A 421 -12.66 -22.07 5.43
CA GLU A 421 -13.02 -23.28 4.71
C GLU A 421 -13.58 -24.38 5.65
N GLY A 422 -13.22 -24.36 6.94
CA GLY A 422 -13.72 -25.30 7.96
C GLY A 422 -13.18 -26.72 7.80
N GLY A 423 -13.94 -27.71 8.33
CA GLY A 423 -13.70 -29.15 8.17
C GLY A 423 -12.28 -29.59 8.52
N ASP A 424 -11.77 -30.54 7.74
CA ASP A 424 -10.42 -31.13 7.92
C ASP A 424 -9.29 -30.10 7.92
N LEU A 425 -9.48 -28.97 7.22
CA LEU A 425 -8.48 -27.93 7.15
C LEU A 425 -8.37 -27.16 8.46
N LEU A 426 -9.51 -26.90 9.11
CA LEU A 426 -9.53 -26.27 10.44
C LEU A 426 -8.94 -27.22 11.49
N GLU A 427 -9.27 -28.49 11.46
CA GLU A 427 -8.68 -29.51 12.36
C GLU A 427 -7.16 -29.59 12.16
N LEU A 428 -6.69 -29.55 10.93
CA LEU A 428 -5.27 -29.52 10.61
C LEU A 428 -4.58 -28.28 11.18
N ALA A 429 -5.19 -27.11 11.02
CA ALA A 429 -4.67 -25.84 11.56
C ALA A 429 -4.62 -25.88 13.08
N GLN A 430 -5.68 -26.34 13.74
CA GLN A 430 -5.75 -26.51 15.20
C GLN A 430 -4.70 -27.51 15.70
N TRP A 431 -4.50 -28.61 14.98
CA TRP A 431 -3.46 -29.58 15.32
C TRP A 431 -2.07 -28.92 15.32
N TRP A 432 -1.75 -28.13 14.30
CA TRP A 432 -0.49 -27.39 14.24
C TRP A 432 -0.39 -26.31 15.32
N THR A 433 -1.51 -25.68 15.70
CA THR A 433 -1.57 -24.74 16.82
C THR A 433 -1.12 -25.43 18.12
N HIS A 434 -1.70 -26.59 18.41
CA HIS A 434 -1.34 -27.34 19.61
C HIS A 434 0.10 -27.90 19.54
N PHE A 435 0.49 -28.41 18.38
CA PHE A 435 1.80 -29.04 18.20
C PHE A 435 2.96 -28.07 18.40
N GLN A 436 2.87 -26.83 17.88
CA GLN A 436 3.95 -25.85 18.02
C GLN A 436 4.14 -25.34 19.46
N HIS A 437 3.10 -25.38 20.28
CA HIS A 437 3.13 -24.95 21.69
C HIS A 437 3.33 -26.09 22.68
N ALA A 438 3.31 -27.34 22.22
CA ALA A 438 3.47 -28.49 23.07
C ALA A 438 4.96 -28.77 23.39
N ASP A 439 5.22 -29.33 24.58
CA ASP A 439 6.53 -29.88 24.91
C ASP A 439 6.84 -31.17 24.10
N ASN A 440 8.09 -31.58 24.09
CA ASN A 440 8.53 -32.76 23.32
C ASN A 440 7.77 -34.07 23.65
N GLY A 441 7.33 -34.24 24.89
CA GLY A 441 6.56 -35.42 25.31
C GLY A 441 5.17 -35.42 24.70
N LYS A 442 4.48 -34.27 24.80
CA LYS A 442 3.15 -34.08 24.19
C LYS A 442 3.21 -34.15 22.68
N GLN A 443 4.24 -33.55 22.03
CA GLN A 443 4.45 -33.65 20.59
C GLN A 443 4.55 -35.11 20.11
N LYS A 444 5.35 -35.93 20.81
CA LYS A 444 5.43 -37.40 20.53
C LYS A 444 4.09 -38.10 20.74
N GLY A 445 3.35 -37.72 21.78
CA GLY A 445 2.00 -38.26 22.05
C GLY A 445 1.04 -37.94 20.90
N MET A 446 1.01 -36.70 20.42
CA MET A 446 0.19 -36.25 19.28
C MET A 446 0.52 -37.05 18.00
N LEU A 447 1.80 -37.27 17.70
CA LEU A 447 2.24 -38.04 16.54
C LEU A 447 1.85 -39.53 16.65
N ASN A 448 1.92 -40.11 17.85
CA ASN A 448 1.49 -41.50 18.10
C ASN A 448 -0.05 -41.65 17.95
N ALA A 449 -0.82 -40.65 18.39
CA ALA A 449 -2.27 -40.61 18.20
C ALA A 449 -2.65 -40.62 16.71
N LEU A 450 -1.99 -39.74 15.90
CA LEU A 450 -2.18 -39.73 14.43
C LEU A 450 -1.87 -41.10 13.79
N ARG A 451 -0.79 -41.75 14.21
CA ARG A 451 -0.40 -43.04 13.67
C ARG A 451 -1.46 -44.14 14.00
N LYS A 452 -2.12 -44.07 15.15
CA LYS A 452 -3.18 -44.98 15.53
C LYS A 452 -4.47 -44.77 14.76
N SER A 453 -4.88 -43.51 14.55
CA SER A 453 -6.11 -43.16 13.81
C SER A 453 -6.03 -43.57 12.32
N GLU A 454 -4.86 -43.42 11.67
CA GLU A 454 -4.69 -43.81 10.27
C GLU A 454 -4.25 -45.28 10.08
N GLY A 455 -3.60 -45.87 11.08
CA GLY A 455 -3.21 -47.31 11.05
C GLY A 455 -4.37 -48.28 11.13
N GLY A 456 -5.54 -47.83 11.62
CA GLY A 456 -6.78 -48.60 11.62
C GLY A 456 -7.44 -48.71 10.24
N ALA A 457 -7.07 -47.88 9.28
CA ALA A 457 -7.65 -47.86 7.93
C ALA A 457 -6.81 -48.60 6.87
N LYS A 458 -5.59 -49.05 7.18
CA LYS A 458 -4.74 -49.79 6.24
C LYS A 458 -4.52 -51.20 6.78
N GLY A 459 -5.23 -52.18 6.16
CA GLY A 459 -5.13 -53.60 6.42
C GLY A 459 -3.70 -54.14 6.46
N ALA A 460 -3.56 -55.28 7.13
CA ALA A 460 -2.40 -56.04 7.57
C ALA A 460 -1.14 -55.97 6.68
N PRO A 461 0.07 -56.03 7.28
CA PRO A 461 1.32 -55.96 6.53
C PRO A 461 1.46 -57.14 5.58
N ARG A 462 1.58 -56.92 4.28
CA ARG A 462 1.97 -57.91 3.30
C ARG A 462 3.31 -58.50 3.73
N LYS A 463 3.27 -59.75 4.21
CA LYS A 463 4.47 -60.56 4.49
C LYS A 463 5.32 -60.62 3.24
N ARG A 464 6.52 -60.05 3.30
CA ARG A 464 7.54 -60.20 2.26
C ARG A 464 7.84 -61.70 2.12
N LYS A 465 7.42 -62.31 1.01
CA LYS A 465 7.89 -63.67 0.64
C LYS A 465 9.40 -63.64 0.48
N ARG A 466 10.11 -64.39 1.34
CA ARG A 466 11.53 -64.66 1.18
C ARG A 466 11.72 -65.39 -0.16
N LYS A 467 12.57 -64.91 -1.05
CA LYS A 467 13.03 -65.65 -2.22
C LYS A 467 13.77 -66.90 -1.73
N PRO A 468 13.56 -68.10 -2.33
CA PRO A 468 14.33 -69.28 -2.01
C PRO A 468 15.79 -69.08 -2.46
N ALA A 469 16.73 -69.56 -1.63
CA ALA A 469 18.14 -69.58 -1.95
C ALA A 469 18.40 -70.48 -3.16
N LYS A 470 19.12 -69.95 -4.16
CA LYS A 470 19.63 -70.79 -5.26
C LYS A 470 20.67 -71.74 -4.69
N ARG A 471 20.43 -73.04 -4.78
CA ARG A 471 21.45 -74.07 -4.66
C ARG A 471 22.40 -73.92 -5.86
N GLY A 472 23.70 -73.88 -5.59
CA GLY A 472 24.72 -73.99 -6.62
C GLY A 472 24.84 -75.44 -7.07
N PRO A 473 25.31 -75.70 -8.31
CA PRO A 473 25.57 -77.02 -8.77
C PRO A 473 26.91 -77.54 -8.17
N ASP A 474 26.84 -78.74 -7.58
CA ASP A 474 28.02 -79.55 -7.32
C ASP A 474 28.54 -80.13 -8.62
N ALA A 475 29.86 -80.26 -8.71
CA ALA A 475 30.87 -81.07 -9.39
C ALA A 475 31.85 -80.31 -10.21
#